data_fc7f680045619b508fbd76c83ece4b40
#
_entry.id   fc7f680045619b508fbd76c83ece4b40
#
_cell.length_a   1.000
_cell.length_b   1.000
_cell.length_c   1.000
_cell.angle_alpha   90.00
_cell.angle_beta   90.00
_cell.angle_gamma   90.00
#
_symmetry.space_group_name_H-M   'P 1'
#
loop_
_entity.id
_entity.type
_entity.pdbx_description
1 polymer ?
#
loop_
_entity_poly.entity_id
_entity_poly.type
_entity_poly.pdbx_seq_one_letter_code
_entity_poly.pdbx_strand_id
1 'polypeptide(L)'
;GIAYAAPIVSLLLVVVISYVSLFDSKMRPAIAPMGDRHWLFVQTSLWFISLIPFFIAFLHAVDILGRKAQRAQSDASIFDMIMFGFPFLVVAVIMRAVWMNEQPDGKYFLGDLEDIIHILPAVFFFLFLHFKFVHRWSGSILALFAVAGFLTMCLTTARDCGIW
;
A
#
# COMPACT_ATOMS: atom_id res chain seq x y z
N GLY A 1 -4.64 25.26 -3.41
CA GLY A 1 -4.07 24.76 -2.13
C GLY A 1 -5.05 24.00 -1.26
N ILE A 2 -6.34 24.32 -1.25
CA ILE A 2 -7.35 23.69 -0.36
C ILE A 2 -7.87 22.35 -0.90
N ALA A 3 -7.86 22.19 -2.23
CA ALA A 3 -8.38 20.97 -2.87
C ALA A 3 -7.60 19.68 -2.51
N TYR A 4 -6.34 19.80 -2.09
CA TYR A 4 -5.51 18.66 -1.67
C TYR A 4 -5.57 18.37 -0.16
N ALA A 5 -6.10 19.29 0.64
CA ALA A 5 -6.19 19.12 2.09
C ALA A 5 -7.28 18.09 2.48
N ALA A 6 -8.41 18.07 1.77
CA ALA A 6 -9.50 17.16 2.07
C ALA A 6 -9.12 15.67 1.96
N PRO A 7 -8.47 15.18 0.88
CA PRO A 7 -8.05 13.79 0.79
C PRO A 7 -6.96 13.43 1.83
N ILE A 8 -6.05 14.36 2.16
CA ILE A 8 -5.03 14.13 3.19
C ILE A 8 -5.69 13.99 4.57
N VAL A 9 -6.64 14.85 4.89
CA VAL A 9 -7.40 14.79 6.17
C VAL A 9 -8.24 13.52 6.24
N SER A 10 -8.93 13.15 5.15
CA SER A 10 -9.70 11.90 5.09
C SER A 10 -8.83 10.67 5.30
N LEU A 11 -7.65 10.66 4.70
CA LEU A 11 -6.71 9.57 4.83
C LEU A 11 -6.09 9.49 6.22
N LEU A 12 -5.75 10.63 6.84
CA LEU A 12 -5.34 10.70 8.24
C LEU A 12 -6.44 10.16 9.17
N LEU A 13 -7.70 10.49 8.89
CA LEU A 13 -8.86 9.99 9.64
C LEU A 13 -9.00 8.47 9.50
N VAL A 14 -8.83 7.92 8.31
CA VAL A 14 -8.82 6.45 8.08
C VAL A 14 -7.67 5.80 8.84
N VAL A 15 -6.48 6.37 8.82
CA VAL A 15 -5.32 5.88 9.60
C VAL A 15 -5.61 5.90 11.09
N VAL A 16 -6.18 6.99 11.61
CA VAL A 16 -6.53 7.13 13.04
C VAL A 16 -7.63 6.15 13.43
N ILE A 17 -8.69 6.00 12.62
CA ILE A 17 -9.79 5.05 12.88
C ILE A 17 -9.27 3.62 12.84
N SER A 18 -8.43 3.26 11.86
CA SER A 18 -7.81 1.94 11.78
C SER A 18 -6.88 1.69 12.97
N TYR A 19 -6.14 2.70 13.40
CA TYR A 19 -5.31 2.66 14.59
C TYR A 19 -6.14 2.38 15.85
N VAL A 20 -7.21 3.14 16.06
CA VAL A 20 -8.12 2.97 17.21
C VAL A 20 -8.79 1.60 17.19
N SER A 21 -9.21 1.12 16.01
CA SER A 21 -9.82 -0.21 15.86
C SER A 21 -8.85 -1.36 16.14
N LEU A 22 -7.57 -1.20 15.79
CA LEU A 22 -6.53 -2.19 16.12
C LEU A 22 -6.19 -2.23 17.62
N PHE A 23 -6.38 -1.10 18.33
CA PHE A 23 -6.13 -1.00 19.77
C PHE A 23 -7.36 -1.29 20.63
N ASP A 24 -8.55 -1.37 20.04
CA ASP A 24 -9.75 -1.76 20.80
C ASP A 24 -9.65 -3.26 21.14
N SER A 25 -9.16 -3.51 22.35
CA SER A 25 -8.88 -4.84 22.91
C SER A 25 -10.12 -5.74 23.02
N LYS A 26 -11.32 -5.20 22.73
CA LYS A 26 -12.58 -5.95 22.76
C LYS A 26 -12.82 -6.81 21.52
N MET A 27 -12.11 -6.56 20.41
CA MET A 27 -12.32 -7.28 19.15
C MET A 27 -11.36 -8.44 18.90
N ARG A 28 -10.34 -8.64 19.72
CA ARG A 28 -9.43 -9.81 19.59
C ARG A 28 -9.23 -10.51 20.90
N PRO A 29 -9.42 -11.85 20.96
CA PRO A 29 -9.09 -12.63 22.14
C PRO A 29 -7.60 -12.50 22.46
N ALA A 30 -7.28 -12.52 23.76
CA ALA A 30 -6.01 -12.23 24.39
C ALA A 30 -4.93 -13.32 24.12
N ILE A 31 -4.47 -13.47 22.87
CA ILE A 31 -3.60 -14.59 22.48
C ILE A 31 -2.19 -14.14 22.06
N ALA A 32 -1.93 -12.87 21.78
CA ALA A 32 -0.60 -12.45 21.37
C ALA A 32 0.21 -11.92 22.55
N PRO A 33 1.43 -12.44 22.82
CA PRO A 33 2.35 -11.87 23.79
C PRO A 33 2.69 -10.42 23.43
N MET A 34 3.01 -9.62 24.44
CA MET A 34 3.15 -8.15 24.32
C MET A 34 4.17 -7.69 23.26
N GLY A 35 5.17 -8.55 22.93
CA GLY A 35 6.17 -8.30 21.90
C GLY A 35 5.61 -8.27 20.48
N ASP A 36 4.62 -9.11 20.17
CA ASP A 36 4.07 -9.26 18.83
C ASP A 36 3.24 -8.06 18.38
N ARG A 37 2.70 -7.29 19.34
CA ARG A 37 1.89 -6.11 19.04
C ARG A 37 2.69 -4.96 18.43
N HIS A 38 3.95 -4.80 18.83
CA HIS A 38 4.80 -3.74 18.30
C HIS A 38 5.13 -3.94 16.82
N TRP A 39 5.41 -5.19 16.41
CA TRP A 39 5.67 -5.53 15.01
C TRP A 39 4.48 -5.26 14.11
N LEU A 40 3.30 -5.72 14.51
CA LEU A 40 2.06 -5.45 13.79
C LEU A 40 1.77 -3.96 13.67
N PHE A 41 2.02 -3.20 14.75
CA PHE A 41 1.83 -1.76 14.74
C PHE A 41 2.75 -1.07 13.73
N VAL A 42 4.05 -1.37 13.76
CA VAL A 42 5.03 -0.77 12.85
C VAL A 42 4.73 -1.15 11.40
N GLN A 43 4.45 -2.44 11.13
CA GLN A 43 4.06 -2.92 9.81
C GLN A 43 2.83 -2.18 9.27
N THR A 44 1.76 -2.12 10.08
CA THR A 44 0.51 -1.47 9.68
C THR A 44 0.70 0.03 9.46
N SER A 45 1.50 0.69 10.30
CA SER A 45 1.82 2.11 10.14
C SER A 45 2.57 2.38 8.83
N LEU A 46 3.57 1.57 8.50
CA LEU A 46 4.32 1.68 7.24
C LEU A 46 3.43 1.43 6.02
N TRP A 47 2.52 0.45 6.11
CA TRP A 47 1.53 0.19 5.07
C TRP A 47 0.65 1.42 4.81
N PHE A 48 0.10 2.04 5.85
CA PHE A 48 -0.73 3.24 5.71
C PHE A 48 0.06 4.46 5.26
N ILE A 49 1.31 4.65 5.71
CA ILE A 49 2.18 5.72 5.23
C ILE A 49 2.40 5.60 3.71
N SER A 50 2.58 4.38 3.21
CA SER A 50 2.75 4.13 1.78
C SER A 50 1.46 4.36 0.97
N LEU A 51 0.29 4.19 1.59
CA LEU A 51 -1.02 4.35 0.93
C LEU A 51 -1.23 5.78 0.42
N ILE A 52 -0.75 6.79 1.14
CA ILE A 52 -0.92 8.22 0.78
C ILE A 52 -0.29 8.55 -0.58
N PRO A 53 1.02 8.33 -0.78
CA PRO A 53 1.64 8.63 -2.07
C PRO A 53 1.06 7.76 -3.20
N PHE A 54 0.69 6.52 -2.94
CA PHE A 54 0.09 5.67 -3.96
C PHE A 54 -1.32 6.12 -4.35
N PHE A 55 -2.11 6.64 -3.41
CA PHE A 55 -3.39 7.26 -3.72
C PHE A 55 -3.23 8.49 -4.61
N ILE A 56 -2.26 9.36 -4.32
CA ILE A 56 -1.95 10.52 -5.17
C ILE A 56 -1.49 10.06 -6.56
N ALA A 57 -0.62 9.04 -6.64
CA ALA A 57 -0.20 8.45 -7.90
C ALA A 57 -1.37 7.87 -8.69
N PHE A 58 -2.31 7.19 -8.03
CA PHE A 58 -3.54 6.67 -8.63
C PHE A 58 -4.40 7.80 -9.23
N LEU A 59 -4.61 8.90 -8.51
CA LEU A 59 -5.38 10.04 -9.04
C LEU A 59 -4.76 10.61 -10.32
N HIS A 60 -3.43 10.78 -10.33
CA HIS A 60 -2.72 11.21 -11.53
C HIS A 60 -2.76 10.18 -12.66
N ALA A 61 -2.72 8.88 -12.32
CA ALA A 61 -2.82 7.82 -13.32
C ALA A 61 -4.20 7.77 -13.99
N VAL A 62 -5.27 7.95 -13.22
CA VAL A 62 -6.64 8.05 -13.74
C VAL A 62 -6.79 9.29 -14.64
N ASP A 63 -6.17 10.42 -14.28
CA ASP A 63 -6.18 11.62 -15.12
C ASP A 63 -5.47 11.39 -16.47
N ILE A 64 -4.32 10.68 -16.48
CA ILE A 64 -3.65 10.29 -17.74
C ILE A 64 -4.52 9.40 -18.61
N LEU A 65 -5.24 8.46 -18.00
CA LEU A 65 -6.11 7.54 -18.74
C LEU A 65 -7.34 8.27 -19.31
N GLY A 66 -7.86 9.28 -18.58
CA GLY A 66 -9.05 10.04 -18.98
C GLY A 66 -8.78 11.22 -19.91
N ARG A 67 -7.62 11.89 -19.76
CA ARG A 67 -7.33 13.15 -20.47
C ARG A 67 -5.97 13.08 -21.17
N LYS A 68 -5.95 13.32 -22.48
CA LYS A 68 -4.72 13.26 -23.28
C LYS A 68 -3.79 14.47 -23.14
N ALA A 69 -4.22 15.57 -22.51
CA ALA A 69 -3.61 16.89 -22.67
C ALA A 69 -2.43 17.23 -21.72
N GLN A 70 -2.24 16.56 -20.58
CA GLN A 70 -1.21 16.90 -19.58
C GLN A 70 -0.31 15.73 -19.17
N ARG A 71 -0.02 14.83 -20.10
CA ARG A 71 0.67 13.54 -19.81
C ARG A 71 2.04 13.70 -19.16
N ALA A 72 2.88 14.62 -19.61
CA ALA A 72 4.26 14.71 -19.13
C ALA A 72 4.38 15.11 -17.65
N GLN A 73 3.58 16.07 -17.20
CA GLN A 73 3.61 16.51 -15.80
C GLN A 73 3.01 15.47 -14.85
N SER A 74 1.92 14.82 -15.27
CA SER A 74 1.30 13.74 -14.50
C SER A 74 2.20 12.51 -14.41
N ASP A 75 2.92 12.15 -15.48
CA ASP A 75 3.90 11.05 -15.48
C ASP A 75 5.03 11.27 -14.46
N ALA A 76 5.55 12.50 -14.36
CA ALA A 76 6.57 12.85 -13.37
C ALA A 76 6.01 12.74 -11.94
N SER A 77 4.80 13.27 -11.70
CA SER A 77 4.16 13.20 -10.39
C SER A 77 3.88 11.77 -9.94
N ILE A 78 3.41 10.89 -10.84
CA ILE A 78 3.20 9.46 -10.53
C ILE A 78 4.51 8.82 -10.11
N PHE A 79 5.58 9.06 -10.87
CA PHE A 79 6.89 8.50 -10.61
C PHE A 79 7.43 8.93 -9.23
N ASP A 80 7.38 10.24 -8.92
CA ASP A 80 7.86 10.78 -7.65
C ASP A 80 7.09 10.19 -6.46
N MET A 81 5.76 10.08 -6.57
CA MET A 81 4.92 9.50 -5.53
C MET A 81 5.20 8.02 -5.32
N ILE A 82 5.35 7.24 -6.40
CA ILE A 82 5.68 5.81 -6.29
C ILE A 82 7.09 5.62 -5.72
N MET A 83 8.08 6.41 -6.16
CA MET A 83 9.44 6.37 -5.60
C MET A 83 9.47 6.66 -4.10
N PHE A 84 8.63 7.60 -3.64
CA PHE A 84 8.54 7.92 -2.22
C PHE A 84 7.83 6.82 -1.42
N GLY A 85 6.72 6.29 -1.92
CA GLY A 85 5.90 5.29 -1.22
C GLY A 85 6.50 3.88 -1.21
N PHE A 86 7.23 3.51 -2.26
CA PHE A 86 7.70 2.15 -2.48
C PHE A 86 8.62 1.60 -1.37
N PRO A 87 9.60 2.34 -0.84
CA PRO A 87 10.43 1.86 0.27
C PRO A 87 9.62 1.48 1.52
N PHE A 88 8.62 2.28 1.87
CA PHE A 88 7.75 1.99 3.03
C PHE A 88 6.94 0.73 2.81
N LEU A 89 6.40 0.53 1.60
CA LEU A 89 5.68 -0.69 1.23
C LEU A 89 6.59 -1.93 1.31
N VAL A 90 7.80 -1.86 0.76
CA VAL A 90 8.76 -2.97 0.79
C VAL A 90 9.10 -3.34 2.24
N VAL A 91 9.39 -2.35 3.08
CA VAL A 91 9.68 -2.61 4.50
C VAL A 91 8.47 -3.22 5.20
N ALA A 92 7.24 -2.74 4.94
CA ALA A 92 6.03 -3.31 5.51
C ALA A 92 5.84 -4.79 5.12
N VAL A 93 6.09 -5.15 3.85
CA VAL A 93 6.02 -6.54 3.37
C VAL A 93 7.09 -7.41 4.01
N ILE A 94 8.33 -6.92 4.14
CA ILE A 94 9.42 -7.64 4.79
C ILE A 94 9.08 -7.89 6.27
N MET A 95 8.58 -6.87 6.98
CA MET A 95 8.18 -7.00 8.38
C MET A 95 7.06 -8.01 8.57
N ARG A 96 6.08 -8.05 7.64
CA ARG A 96 5.05 -9.08 7.65
C ARG A 96 5.65 -10.48 7.49
N ALA A 97 6.58 -10.64 6.55
CA ALA A 97 7.25 -11.92 6.31
C ALA A 97 8.03 -12.41 7.53
N VAL A 98 8.77 -11.51 8.19
CA VAL A 98 9.52 -11.83 9.43
C VAL A 98 8.54 -12.24 10.53
N TRP A 99 7.49 -11.45 10.76
CA TRP A 99 6.49 -11.75 11.79
C TRP A 99 5.81 -13.11 11.58
N MET A 100 5.45 -13.45 10.33
CA MET A 100 4.80 -14.74 10.03
C MET A 100 5.73 -15.92 10.28
N ASN A 101 7.01 -15.79 9.96
CA ASN A 101 7.99 -16.85 10.21
C ASN A 101 8.30 -17.07 11.71
N GLU A 102 8.02 -16.08 12.56
CA GLU A 102 8.20 -16.19 14.03
C GLU A 102 6.99 -16.82 14.73
N GLN A 103 5.86 -17.03 14.02
CA GLN A 103 4.68 -17.64 14.62
C GLN A 103 4.90 -19.14 14.91
N PRO A 104 4.48 -19.61 16.10
CA PRO A 104 4.69 -21.00 16.53
C PRO A 104 3.95 -22.04 15.67
N ASP A 105 2.95 -21.61 14.91
CA ASP A 105 2.14 -22.48 14.04
C ASP A 105 2.87 -22.92 12.75
N GLY A 106 4.14 -22.52 12.56
CA GLY A 106 4.99 -22.94 11.44
C GLY A 106 4.46 -22.48 10.07
N LYS A 107 3.63 -21.44 10.04
CA LYS A 107 3.17 -20.83 8.78
C LYS A 107 4.32 -20.09 8.13
N TYR A 108 4.74 -20.60 6.99
CA TYR A 108 5.77 -19.91 6.17
C TYR A 108 5.11 -18.83 5.35
N PHE A 109 5.77 -17.68 5.28
CA PHE A 109 5.40 -16.63 4.33
C PHE A 109 5.36 -17.20 2.91
N LEU A 110 4.31 -16.93 2.14
CA LEU A 110 3.96 -17.55 0.86
C LEU A 110 3.31 -18.95 0.94
N GLY A 111 2.98 -19.43 2.12
CA GLY A 111 2.26 -20.70 2.26
C GLY A 111 0.79 -20.63 1.85
N ASP A 112 0.18 -19.47 2.00
CA ASP A 112 -1.23 -19.23 1.75
C ASP A 112 -1.46 -18.18 0.64
N LEU A 113 -2.58 -18.27 -0.06
CA LEU A 113 -3.02 -17.28 -1.06
C LEU A 113 -3.12 -15.87 -0.46
N GLU A 114 -3.36 -15.77 0.84
CA GLU A 114 -3.43 -14.50 1.57
C GLU A 114 -2.13 -13.71 1.50
N ASP A 115 -1.02 -14.39 1.60
CA ASP A 115 0.31 -13.76 1.58
C ASP A 115 0.66 -13.24 0.20
N ILE A 116 0.24 -13.99 -0.84
CA ILE A 116 0.43 -13.58 -2.24
C ILE A 116 -0.30 -12.26 -2.52
N ILE A 117 -1.52 -12.10 -1.99
CA ILE A 117 -2.29 -10.86 -2.15
C ILE A 117 -1.57 -9.66 -1.51
N HIS A 118 -0.87 -9.85 -0.39
CA HIS A 118 -0.11 -8.77 0.26
C HIS A 118 1.16 -8.36 -0.50
N ILE A 119 1.73 -9.25 -1.29
CA ILE A 119 2.90 -8.95 -2.12
C ILE A 119 2.50 -8.27 -3.44
N LEU A 120 1.30 -8.53 -3.91
CA LEU A 120 0.85 -8.07 -5.23
C LEU A 120 1.03 -6.56 -5.46
N PRO A 121 0.67 -5.66 -4.53
CA PRO A 121 0.94 -4.22 -4.69
C PRO A 121 2.42 -3.92 -4.90
N ALA A 122 3.30 -4.57 -4.13
CA ALA A 122 4.74 -4.37 -4.27
C ALA A 122 5.26 -4.82 -5.63
N VAL A 123 4.73 -5.92 -6.18
CA VAL A 123 5.06 -6.41 -7.52
C VAL A 123 4.63 -5.39 -8.59
N PHE A 124 3.41 -4.86 -8.53
CA PHE A 124 2.94 -3.87 -9.50
C PHE A 124 3.76 -2.58 -9.47
N PHE A 125 4.07 -2.05 -8.30
CA PHE A 125 4.90 -0.85 -8.19
C PHE A 125 6.36 -1.11 -8.55
N PHE A 126 6.89 -2.30 -8.24
CA PHE A 126 8.21 -2.70 -8.72
C PHE A 126 8.26 -2.76 -10.25
N LEU A 127 7.27 -3.38 -10.90
CA LEU A 127 7.18 -3.43 -12.36
C LEU A 127 7.04 -2.02 -12.95
N PHE A 128 6.24 -1.14 -12.34
CA PHE A 128 6.16 0.26 -12.73
C PHE A 128 7.54 0.91 -12.73
N LEU A 129 8.28 0.81 -11.63
CA LEU A 129 9.62 1.38 -11.51
C LEU A 129 10.60 0.74 -12.49
N HIS A 130 10.56 -0.59 -12.62
CA HIS A 130 11.42 -1.32 -13.56
C HIS A 130 11.21 -0.84 -15.01
N PHE A 131 9.97 -0.78 -15.47
CA PHE A 131 9.68 -0.32 -16.84
C PHE A 131 10.00 1.16 -17.05
N LYS A 132 9.81 1.97 -16.02
CA LYS A 132 10.19 3.40 -16.08
C LYS A 132 11.69 3.59 -16.17
N PHE A 133 12.49 2.88 -15.33
CA PHE A 133 13.95 3.03 -15.31
C PHE A 133 14.64 2.34 -16.47
N VAL A 134 14.30 1.08 -16.74
CA VAL A 134 15.04 0.25 -17.72
C VAL A 134 14.56 0.54 -19.14
N HIS A 135 13.26 0.57 -19.34
CA HIS A 135 12.69 0.71 -20.69
C HIS A 135 12.25 2.13 -21.02
N ARG A 136 12.36 3.07 -20.06
CA ARG A 136 11.93 4.48 -20.22
C ARG A 136 10.49 4.64 -20.73
N TRP A 137 9.64 3.70 -20.39
CA TRP A 137 8.24 3.76 -20.76
C TRP A 137 7.56 4.98 -20.14
N SER A 138 6.50 5.46 -20.79
CA SER A 138 5.71 6.59 -20.33
C SER A 138 4.26 6.45 -20.78
N GLY A 139 3.37 7.18 -20.12
CA GLY A 139 1.96 7.29 -20.52
C GLY A 139 1.08 6.17 -20.00
N SER A 140 0.10 5.76 -20.83
CA SER A 140 -1.04 4.94 -20.39
C SER A 140 -0.67 3.57 -19.83
N ILE A 141 0.39 2.94 -20.33
CA ILE A 141 0.80 1.59 -19.86
C ILE A 141 1.30 1.67 -18.41
N LEU A 142 2.15 2.66 -18.10
CA LEU A 142 2.62 2.87 -16.74
C LEU A 142 1.49 3.30 -15.81
N ALA A 143 0.57 4.14 -16.28
CA ALA A 143 -0.62 4.52 -15.51
C ALA A 143 -1.46 3.29 -15.13
N LEU A 144 -1.58 2.28 -16.00
CA LEU A 144 -2.29 1.03 -15.68
C LEU A 144 -1.61 0.26 -14.55
N PHE A 145 -0.27 0.19 -14.50
CA PHE A 145 0.45 -0.44 -13.38
C PHE A 145 0.22 0.29 -12.06
N ALA A 146 0.21 1.63 -12.09
CA ALA A 146 -0.08 2.43 -10.89
C ALA A 146 -1.52 2.21 -10.40
N VAL A 147 -2.50 2.15 -11.30
CA VAL A 147 -3.91 1.86 -10.98
C VAL A 147 -4.04 0.44 -10.41
N ALA A 148 -3.47 -0.56 -11.08
CA ALA A 148 -3.53 -1.95 -10.63
C ALA A 148 -2.87 -2.14 -9.25
N GLY A 149 -1.70 -1.54 -9.04
CA GLY A 149 -1.01 -1.57 -7.75
C GLY A 149 -1.83 -0.95 -6.63
N PHE A 150 -2.48 0.19 -6.87
CA PHE A 150 -3.33 0.83 -5.88
C PHE A 150 -4.60 0.02 -5.59
N LEU A 151 -5.26 -0.52 -6.62
CA LEU A 151 -6.45 -1.36 -6.44
C LEU A 151 -6.14 -2.63 -5.65
N THR A 152 -5.02 -3.30 -5.93
CA THR A 152 -4.58 -4.46 -5.15
C THR A 152 -4.29 -4.09 -3.70
N MET A 153 -3.71 -2.92 -3.44
CA MET A 153 -3.47 -2.41 -2.09
C MET A 153 -4.79 -2.14 -1.34
N CYS A 154 -5.79 -1.56 -2.01
CA CYS A 154 -7.13 -1.38 -1.44
C CYS A 154 -7.81 -2.71 -1.11
N LEU A 155 -7.71 -3.71 -1.99
CA LEU A 155 -8.26 -5.04 -1.77
C LEU A 155 -7.62 -5.71 -0.55
N THR A 156 -6.30 -5.63 -0.43
CA THR A 156 -5.55 -6.15 0.72
C THR A 156 -6.01 -5.47 2.01
N THR A 157 -6.09 -4.14 2.01
CA THR A 157 -6.53 -3.38 3.19
C THR A 157 -7.97 -3.69 3.58
N ALA A 158 -8.89 -3.82 2.61
CA ALA A 158 -10.29 -4.16 2.86
C ALA A 158 -10.42 -5.55 3.50
N ARG A 159 -9.61 -6.50 3.07
CA ARG A 159 -9.55 -7.83 3.65
C ARG A 159 -9.02 -7.82 5.08
N ASP A 160 -7.92 -7.11 5.35
CA ASP A 160 -7.35 -6.98 6.69
C ASP A 160 -8.34 -6.32 7.68
N CYS A 161 -9.22 -5.46 7.16
CA CYS A 161 -10.32 -4.85 7.93
C CYS A 161 -11.53 -5.78 8.12
N GLY A 162 -11.54 -6.99 7.54
CA GLY A 162 -12.64 -7.95 7.68
C GLY A 162 -13.93 -7.54 6.96
N ILE A 163 -13.80 -6.76 5.87
CA ILE A 163 -14.96 -6.30 5.09
C ILE A 163 -15.52 -7.43 4.22
N TRP A 164 -14.73 -8.49 3.98
CA TRP A 164 -15.11 -9.72 3.22
C TRP A 164 -14.16 -10.88 3.49
#